data_9c2110c69714a9d5faff3e33f51cdbbe
#
_entry.id   9c2110c69714a9d5faff3e33f51cdbbe
#
_cell.length_a   1.000
_cell.length_b   1.000
_cell.length_c   1.000
_cell.angle_alpha   90.00
_cell.angle_beta   90.00
_cell.angle_gamma   90.00
#
_symmetry.space_group_name_H-M   'P 1'
#
loop_
_entity.id
_entity.type
_entity.pdbx_description
1 polymer ?
#
loop_
_entity_poly.entity_id
_entity_poly.type
_entity_poly.pdbx_seq_one_letter_code
_entity_poly.pdbx_strand_id
1 'polypeptide(L)'
;MNLKPHYTHEDPQILHVGTCPDRSYYIPFADEKEAENGLSSRVVSLNGAWSFQYFPSCQDILDLEDGLAFDEEEMGQIPVPSCWQNQGYGRHQYTNVRYPIPCDPPFVPEENPCGLYVRHIDVADPAAFRWY
;
A
#
# COMPACT_ATOMS: atom_id res chain seq x y z
N MET A 1 16.84 -26.18 1.20
CA MET A 1 16.78 -25.38 2.45
C MET A 1 15.60 -24.46 2.28
N ASN A 2 14.41 -24.90 2.73
CA ASN A 2 13.20 -24.08 2.66
C ASN A 2 13.34 -22.97 3.71
N LEU A 3 13.80 -21.81 3.28
CA LEU A 3 13.63 -20.59 4.06
C LEU A 3 12.13 -20.33 4.11
N LYS A 4 11.50 -20.53 5.27
CA LYS A 4 10.18 -19.96 5.53
C LYS A 4 10.25 -18.49 5.13
N PRO A 5 9.24 -17.93 4.46
CA PRO A 5 9.23 -16.51 4.18
C PRO A 5 9.47 -15.80 5.51
N HIS A 6 10.52 -15.00 5.55
CA HIS A 6 10.81 -14.20 6.73
C HIS A 6 9.77 -13.09 6.77
N TYR A 7 8.97 -13.10 7.81
CA TYR A 7 7.96 -12.07 8.01
C TYR A 7 8.63 -10.76 8.41
N THR A 8 8.94 -9.94 7.41
CA THR A 8 9.67 -8.68 7.61
C THR A 8 8.96 -7.73 8.57
N HIS A 9 7.63 -7.82 8.66
CA HIS A 9 6.83 -7.02 9.59
C HIS A 9 6.97 -7.45 11.06
N GLU A 10 7.55 -8.62 11.33
CA GLU A 10 7.85 -9.12 12.67
C GLU A 10 9.32 -8.93 13.07
N ASP A 11 10.13 -8.32 12.21
CA ASP A 11 11.52 -8.02 12.50
C ASP A 11 11.77 -6.50 12.54
N PRO A 12 11.91 -5.92 13.76
CA PRO A 12 12.12 -4.48 13.90
C PRO A 12 13.47 -3.99 13.37
N GLN A 13 14.37 -4.87 12.96
CA GLN A 13 15.63 -4.51 12.32
C GLN A 13 15.48 -4.32 10.80
N ILE A 14 14.40 -4.85 10.21
CA ILE A 14 14.12 -4.75 8.78
C ILE A 14 13.13 -3.61 8.54
N LEU A 15 13.65 -2.42 8.28
CA LEU A 15 12.83 -1.23 8.04
C LEU A 15 12.49 -1.04 6.57
N HIS A 16 13.31 -1.59 5.67
CA HIS A 16 13.20 -1.38 4.23
C HIS A 16 13.51 -2.65 3.46
N VAL A 17 12.65 -3.00 2.50
CA VAL A 17 12.87 -4.09 1.55
C VAL A 17 12.56 -3.59 0.15
N GLY A 18 13.58 -3.49 -0.71
CA GLY A 18 13.42 -3.04 -2.09
C GLY A 18 12.98 -1.57 -2.25
N THR A 19 13.10 -0.76 -1.21
CA THR A 19 12.76 0.66 -1.21
C THR A 19 13.98 1.53 -1.44
N CYS A 20 13.76 2.72 -2.00
CA CYS A 20 14.79 3.76 -2.07
C CYS A 20 15.04 4.37 -0.68
N PRO A 21 16.20 5.03 -0.48
CA PRO A 21 16.46 5.76 0.76
C PRO A 21 15.38 6.80 1.08
N ASP A 22 15.14 7.00 2.36
CA ASP A 22 14.21 8.02 2.84
C ASP A 22 14.61 9.41 2.36
N ARG A 23 13.62 10.20 1.98
CA ARG A 23 13.81 11.59 1.55
C ARG A 23 12.63 12.45 1.91
N SER A 24 12.85 13.74 1.95
CA SER A 24 11.78 14.71 2.14
C SER A 24 10.84 14.73 0.93
N TYR A 25 9.55 14.81 1.21
CA TYR A 25 8.53 14.99 0.18
C TYR A 25 8.46 16.46 -0.26
N TYR A 26 8.32 16.68 -1.55
CA TYR A 26 8.00 17.99 -2.14
C TYR A 26 7.23 17.80 -3.44
N ILE A 27 6.48 18.83 -3.83
CA ILE A 27 5.80 18.88 -5.12
C ILE A 27 6.70 19.64 -6.09
N PRO A 28 7.24 19.01 -7.15
CA PRO A 28 8.00 19.71 -8.17
C PRO A 28 7.05 20.49 -9.08
N PHE A 29 7.38 21.72 -9.42
CA PHE A 29 6.69 22.54 -10.41
C PHE A 29 7.59 22.78 -11.61
N ALA A 30 7.02 22.92 -12.81
CA ALA A 30 7.79 23.18 -14.01
C ALA A 30 8.28 24.65 -14.07
N ASP A 31 7.48 25.57 -13.55
CA ASP A 31 7.77 26.99 -13.50
C ASP A 31 7.05 27.70 -12.32
N GLU A 32 7.31 28.97 -12.15
CA GLU A 32 6.75 29.82 -11.09
C GLU A 32 5.22 29.94 -11.19
N LYS A 33 4.68 29.97 -12.41
CA LYS A 33 3.26 30.08 -12.64
C LYS A 33 2.50 28.83 -12.18
N GLU A 34 3.04 27.65 -12.39
CA GLU A 34 2.49 26.43 -11.83
C GLU A 34 2.52 26.45 -10.29
N ALA A 35 3.62 26.92 -9.70
CA ALA A 35 3.74 27.03 -8.26
C ALA A 35 2.72 28.00 -7.65
N GLU A 36 2.49 29.15 -8.29
CA GLU A 36 1.48 30.14 -7.88
C GLU A 36 0.04 29.57 -7.96
N ASN A 37 -0.23 28.78 -9.00
CA ASN A 37 -1.55 28.17 -9.19
C ASN A 37 -1.77 26.88 -8.35
N GLY A 38 -0.71 26.33 -7.77
CA GLY A 38 -0.74 25.09 -7.01
C GLY A 38 -1.03 23.83 -7.86
N LEU A 39 -0.88 23.93 -9.19
CA LEU A 39 -1.12 22.84 -10.14
C LEU A 39 0.19 22.48 -10.84
N SER A 40 0.66 21.27 -10.63
CA SER A 40 1.93 20.79 -11.20
C SER A 40 1.70 19.83 -12.37
N SER A 41 2.32 20.14 -13.51
CA SER A 41 2.42 19.22 -14.66
C SER A 41 3.39 18.05 -14.41
N ARG A 42 4.14 18.10 -13.31
CA ARG A 42 5.11 17.07 -12.91
C ARG A 42 4.52 16.03 -12.00
N VAL A 43 3.23 16.14 -11.65
CA VAL A 43 2.54 15.24 -10.75
C VAL A 43 1.38 14.59 -11.46
N VAL A 44 1.34 13.26 -11.44
CA VAL A 44 0.22 12.45 -11.92
C VAL A 44 -0.55 11.96 -10.71
N SER A 45 -1.84 12.35 -10.62
CA SER A 45 -2.70 11.86 -9.54
C SER A 45 -3.12 10.43 -9.82
N LEU A 46 -2.91 9.56 -8.85
CA LEU A 46 -3.39 8.18 -8.86
C LEU A 46 -4.73 8.02 -8.14
N ASN A 47 -5.37 9.12 -7.73
CA ASN A 47 -6.70 9.08 -7.13
C ASN A 47 -7.74 8.52 -8.11
N GLY A 48 -8.73 7.82 -7.59
CA GLY A 48 -9.82 7.27 -8.39
C GLY A 48 -10.19 5.86 -7.99
N ALA A 49 -10.81 5.11 -8.89
CA ALA A 49 -11.17 3.71 -8.67
C ALA A 49 -9.94 2.81 -8.88
N TRP A 50 -9.72 1.90 -7.94
CA TRP A 50 -8.67 0.90 -7.98
C TRP A 50 -9.29 -0.49 -7.84
N SER A 51 -8.75 -1.49 -8.49
CA SER A 51 -9.08 -2.88 -8.24
C SER A 51 -8.60 -3.24 -6.83
N PHE A 52 -9.44 -3.95 -6.07
CA PHE A 52 -9.21 -4.20 -4.64
C PHE A 52 -9.65 -5.59 -4.23
N GLN A 53 -8.80 -6.26 -3.48
CA GLN A 53 -9.10 -7.52 -2.82
C GLN A 53 -8.73 -7.45 -1.34
N TYR A 54 -9.68 -7.81 -0.49
CA TYR A 54 -9.51 -7.87 0.96
C TYR A 54 -9.16 -9.28 1.41
N PHE A 55 -8.18 -9.39 2.30
CA PHE A 55 -7.77 -10.63 2.94
C PHE A 55 -7.94 -10.50 4.45
N PRO A 56 -8.61 -11.44 5.12
CA PRO A 56 -8.78 -11.44 6.57
C PRO A 56 -7.47 -11.56 7.35
N SER A 57 -6.47 -12.20 6.74
CA SER A 57 -5.13 -12.33 7.28
C SER A 57 -4.08 -12.04 6.20
N CYS A 58 -3.01 -11.37 6.57
CA CYS A 58 -1.86 -11.20 5.66
C CYS A 58 -1.18 -12.54 5.34
N GLN A 59 -1.38 -13.56 6.16
CA GLN A 59 -0.91 -14.92 5.93
C GLN A 59 -1.48 -15.50 4.64
N ASP A 60 -2.74 -15.17 4.31
CA ASP A 60 -3.42 -15.65 3.10
C ASP A 60 -2.68 -15.23 1.81
N ILE A 61 -1.92 -14.11 1.87
CA ILE A 61 -1.09 -13.66 0.74
C ILE A 61 0.33 -14.24 0.84
N LEU A 62 0.88 -14.33 2.05
CA LEU A 62 2.27 -14.74 2.26
C LEU A 62 2.50 -16.23 1.99
N ASP A 63 1.47 -17.06 2.14
CA ASP A 63 1.52 -18.50 1.92
C ASP A 63 1.35 -18.89 0.43
N LEU A 64 1.23 -17.92 -0.48
CA LEU A 64 1.22 -18.20 -1.92
C LEU A 64 2.62 -18.64 -2.38
N GLU A 65 2.79 -19.95 -2.62
CA GLU A 65 4.08 -20.57 -2.97
C GLU A 65 4.68 -20.07 -4.30
N ASP A 66 3.83 -19.65 -5.23
CA ASP A 66 4.21 -19.24 -6.59
C ASP A 66 4.25 -17.72 -6.80
N GLY A 67 4.30 -16.97 -5.71
CA GLY A 67 4.18 -15.52 -5.77
C GLY A 67 2.72 -15.05 -5.74
N LEU A 68 2.52 -13.75 -5.78
CA LEU A 68 1.19 -13.16 -5.70
C LEU A 68 0.44 -13.37 -7.04
N ALA A 69 -0.31 -14.47 -7.13
CA ALA A 69 -1.24 -14.72 -8.22
C ALA A 69 -2.62 -14.14 -7.83
N PHE A 70 -3.11 -13.21 -8.59
CA PHE A 70 -4.46 -12.66 -8.44
C PHE A 70 -5.12 -12.53 -9.81
N ASP A 71 -6.43 -12.71 -9.84
CA ASP A 71 -7.24 -12.43 -11.01
C ASP A 71 -7.91 -11.07 -10.82
N GLU A 72 -7.46 -10.08 -11.58
CA GLU A 72 -7.98 -8.72 -11.46
C GLU A 72 -9.46 -8.64 -11.89
N GLU A 73 -9.92 -9.52 -12.75
CA GLU A 73 -11.32 -9.56 -13.19
C GLU A 73 -12.27 -9.98 -12.05
N GLU A 74 -11.76 -10.72 -11.06
CA GLU A 74 -12.50 -11.13 -9.87
C GLU A 74 -12.43 -10.12 -8.72
N MET A 75 -11.55 -9.12 -8.82
CA MET A 75 -11.39 -8.10 -7.78
C MET A 75 -12.57 -7.11 -7.78
N GLY A 76 -12.94 -6.65 -6.58
CA GLY A 76 -13.83 -5.52 -6.42
C GLY A 76 -13.16 -4.19 -6.77
N GLN A 77 -13.89 -3.10 -6.65
CA GLN A 77 -13.34 -1.75 -6.81
C GLN A 77 -13.52 -0.93 -5.54
N ILE A 78 -12.54 -0.08 -5.27
CA ILE A 78 -12.52 0.82 -4.12
C ILE A 78 -12.05 2.22 -4.56
N PRO A 79 -12.66 3.31 -4.07
CA PRO A 79 -12.14 4.64 -4.30
C PRO A 79 -10.85 4.87 -3.50
N VAL A 80 -9.85 5.47 -4.12
CA VAL A 80 -8.59 5.86 -3.47
C VAL A 80 -8.40 7.38 -3.64
N PRO A 81 -8.14 8.12 -2.57
CA PRO A 81 -7.97 7.68 -1.18
C PRO A 81 -9.31 7.34 -0.50
N SER A 82 -9.32 6.26 0.26
CA SER A 82 -10.42 5.93 1.17
C SER A 82 -9.94 4.96 2.26
N CYS A 83 -10.81 4.76 3.25
CA CYS A 83 -10.60 3.75 4.27
C CYS A 83 -11.46 2.53 3.90
N TRP A 84 -10.89 1.36 3.76
CA TRP A 84 -11.61 0.16 3.31
C TRP A 84 -12.78 -0.23 4.24
N GLN A 85 -12.67 0.09 5.55
CA GLN A 85 -13.74 -0.13 6.51
C GLN A 85 -15.02 0.65 6.14
N ASN A 86 -14.86 1.86 5.58
CA ASN A 86 -15.99 2.67 5.09
C ASN A 86 -16.57 2.13 3.78
N GLN A 87 -15.86 1.23 3.13
CA GLN A 87 -16.30 0.57 1.90
C GLN A 87 -16.88 -0.83 2.17
N GLY A 88 -17.06 -1.20 3.45
CA GLY A 88 -17.69 -2.45 3.87
C GLY A 88 -16.71 -3.61 4.09
N TYR A 89 -15.42 -3.38 4.09
CA TYR A 89 -14.41 -4.40 4.34
C TYR A 89 -13.88 -4.33 5.77
N GLY A 90 -13.78 -5.49 6.43
CA GLY A 90 -13.28 -5.56 7.80
C GLY A 90 -14.21 -4.92 8.83
N ARG A 91 -13.65 -4.45 9.93
CA ARG A 91 -14.36 -3.85 11.06
C ARG A 91 -13.75 -2.51 11.43
N HIS A 92 -14.61 -1.57 11.84
CA HIS A 92 -14.16 -0.38 12.55
C HIS A 92 -13.66 -0.75 13.94
N GLN A 93 -12.52 -0.20 14.34
CA GLN A 93 -11.94 -0.39 15.66
C GLN A 93 -11.87 0.94 16.39
N TYR A 94 -12.39 0.96 17.61
CA TYR A 94 -12.37 2.13 18.48
C TYR A 94 -11.21 2.01 19.47
N THR A 95 -10.12 2.69 19.17
CA THR A 95 -8.81 2.46 19.81
C THR A 95 -8.52 3.30 21.04
N ASN A 96 -9.31 4.34 21.31
CA ASN A 96 -9.06 5.25 22.43
C ASN A 96 -9.48 4.71 23.83
N VAL A 97 -10.29 3.65 23.86
CA VAL A 97 -10.72 3.01 25.10
C VAL A 97 -10.07 1.65 25.32
N ARG A 98 -9.84 0.94 24.22
CA ARG A 98 -9.28 -0.41 24.27
C ARG A 98 -8.30 -0.63 23.11
N TYR A 99 -7.11 -1.11 23.47
CA TYR A 99 -6.14 -1.49 22.45
C TYR A 99 -6.65 -2.72 21.68
N PRO A 100 -6.72 -2.65 20.34
CA PRO A 100 -7.40 -3.68 19.55
C PRO A 100 -6.61 -4.97 19.37
N ILE A 101 -5.28 -4.91 19.57
CA ILE A 101 -4.37 -6.04 19.42
C ILE A 101 -3.59 -6.28 20.72
N PRO A 102 -3.14 -7.52 20.99
CA PRO A 102 -2.23 -7.81 22.09
C PRO A 102 -0.95 -6.99 21.98
N CYS A 103 -0.43 -6.50 23.12
CA CYS A 103 0.87 -5.84 23.16
C CYS A 103 1.98 -6.90 23.34
N ASP A 104 2.41 -7.49 22.24
CA ASP A 104 3.45 -8.54 22.19
C ASP A 104 4.40 -8.29 21.00
N PRO A 105 5.09 -7.15 20.98
CA PRO A 105 6.00 -6.82 19.87
C PRO A 105 7.21 -7.78 19.84
N PRO A 106 7.70 -8.18 18.64
CA PRO A 106 7.30 -7.67 17.32
C PRO A 106 6.14 -8.44 16.67
N PHE A 107 5.51 -9.36 17.39
CA PHE A 107 4.49 -10.24 16.83
C PHE A 107 3.15 -9.53 16.60
N VAL A 108 2.48 -9.93 15.53
CA VAL A 108 1.13 -9.50 15.20
C VAL A 108 0.17 -10.67 15.31
N PRO A 109 -1.13 -10.45 15.61
CA PRO A 109 -2.12 -11.53 15.65
C PRO A 109 -2.31 -12.16 14.27
N GLU A 110 -2.79 -13.41 14.25
CA GLU A 110 -3.16 -14.11 13.01
C GLU A 110 -4.26 -13.35 12.25
N GLU A 111 -5.24 -12.77 12.96
CA GLU A 111 -6.20 -11.82 12.39
C GLU A 111 -5.51 -10.47 12.12
N ASN A 112 -4.72 -10.41 11.08
CA ASN A 112 -4.04 -9.21 10.61
C ASN A 112 -4.45 -8.92 9.18
N PRO A 113 -5.59 -8.24 8.96
CA PRO A 113 -6.15 -8.05 7.64
C PRO A 113 -5.26 -7.19 6.75
N CYS A 114 -5.25 -7.51 5.47
CA CYS A 114 -4.58 -6.72 4.47
C CYS A 114 -5.44 -6.54 3.21
N GLY A 115 -5.06 -5.57 2.38
CA GLY A 115 -5.72 -5.28 1.12
C GLY A 115 -4.73 -5.20 -0.01
N LEU A 116 -5.05 -5.89 -1.10
CA LEU A 116 -4.35 -5.77 -2.37
C LEU A 116 -5.03 -4.71 -3.21
N TYR A 117 -4.26 -3.70 -3.62
CA TYR A 117 -4.72 -2.62 -4.49
C TYR A 117 -3.98 -2.70 -5.82
N VAL A 118 -4.71 -2.68 -6.93
CA VAL A 118 -4.13 -2.71 -8.27
C VAL A 118 -4.66 -1.51 -9.07
N ARG A 119 -3.75 -0.83 -9.75
CA ARG A 119 -4.07 0.21 -10.72
C ARG A 119 -3.07 0.22 -11.85
N HIS A 120 -3.57 0.24 -13.07
CA HIS A 120 -2.76 0.42 -14.27
C HIS A 120 -2.59 1.90 -14.58
N ILE A 121 -1.38 2.29 -14.91
CA ILE A 121 -1.04 3.65 -15.32
C ILE A 121 -0.19 3.61 -16.58
N ASP A 122 -0.44 4.54 -17.48
CA ASP A 122 0.38 4.73 -18.67
C ASP A 122 1.39 5.85 -18.43
N VAL A 123 2.67 5.53 -18.60
CA VAL A 123 3.76 6.51 -18.50
C VAL A 123 4.31 6.75 -19.90
N ALA A 124 4.06 7.94 -20.44
CA ALA A 124 4.37 8.26 -21.84
C ALA A 124 5.88 8.21 -22.16
N ASP A 125 6.74 8.59 -21.24
CA ASP A 125 8.20 8.55 -21.38
C ASP A 125 8.86 8.14 -20.05
N PRO A 126 8.99 6.83 -19.79
CA PRO A 126 9.62 6.34 -18.56
C PRO A 126 11.08 6.79 -18.40
N ALA A 127 11.78 7.05 -19.51
CA ALA A 127 13.19 7.48 -19.48
C ALA A 127 13.37 8.94 -19.02
N ALA A 128 12.31 9.75 -19.12
CA ALA A 128 12.33 11.15 -18.63
C ALA A 128 12.24 11.24 -17.10
N PHE A 129 11.91 10.14 -16.42
CA PHE A 129 11.74 10.13 -14.96
C PHE A 129 12.93 9.45 -14.29
N ARG A 130 13.36 10.02 -13.18
CA ARG A 130 14.21 9.29 -12.24
C ARG A 130 13.29 8.55 -11.27
N TRP A 131 13.40 7.24 -11.29
CA TRP A 131 12.75 6.40 -10.29
C TRP A 131 13.57 6.44 -9.00
N TYR A 132 12.90 6.77 -7.92
CA TYR A 132 13.53 6.82 -6.60
C TYR A 132 12.73 5.94 -5.64
#